data_853c71ecb7bd93ba68abd2be25f24b83
#
_entry.id   853c71ecb7bd93ba68abd2be25f24b83
#
_cell.length_a   1.000
_cell.length_b   1.000
_cell.length_c   1.000
_cell.angle_alpha   90.00
_cell.angle_beta   90.00
_cell.angle_gamma   90.00
#
_symmetry.space_group_name_H-M   'P 1'
#
loop_
_entity.id
_entity.type
_entity.pdbx_description
1 polymer ?
#
loop_
_entity_poly.entity_id
_entity_poly.type
_entity_poly.pdbx_seq_one_letter_code
_entity_poly.pdbx_strand_id
1 'polypeptide(L)'
;HLELKSARDRLRRDNAALEDEIARRLHENQVVQEVTIRALARLAETRDNETGNHILRTQAYVETLAWRAGQHARFAAALDEHAIALIAKSAPLHDIGKVGIPDAVLLKPGKLTPEEWEVMKTHARLGADAIARAVEDTHQPVEFLAYAHQIALHHHERWDGGGYPDGLAGEAIPLAARLMALADVFDALISRRVYKGAMAPEQARAIMAEQRGAHFDPDLLDVFLAGFDDFCAIAQRYPEDAA
;
A
#
# COMPACT_ATOMS: atom_id res chain seq x y z
N HIS A 1 47.59 -34.37 -4.75
CA HIS A 1 47.10 -33.38 -5.72
C HIS A 1 45.73 -33.74 -6.30
N LEU A 2 45.51 -35.02 -6.63
CA LEU A 2 44.22 -35.53 -7.16
C LEU A 2 43.13 -35.51 -6.09
N GLU A 3 43.41 -35.88 -4.85
CA GLU A 3 42.46 -35.87 -3.73
C GLU A 3 42.00 -34.44 -3.38
N LEU A 4 42.91 -33.46 -3.35
CA LEU A 4 42.60 -32.06 -3.11
C LEU A 4 41.75 -31.46 -4.21
N LYS A 5 41.96 -31.82 -5.46
CA LYS A 5 41.15 -31.40 -6.59
C LYS A 5 39.74 -31.99 -6.49
N SER A 6 39.61 -33.27 -6.19
CA SER A 6 38.32 -33.96 -6.02
C SER A 6 37.51 -33.35 -4.86
N ALA A 7 38.14 -33.11 -3.71
CA ALA A 7 37.53 -32.49 -2.57
C ALA A 7 37.03 -31.07 -2.88
N ARG A 8 37.84 -30.26 -3.59
CA ARG A 8 37.44 -28.92 -4.02
C ARG A 8 36.25 -28.94 -5.00
N ASP A 9 36.27 -29.86 -5.95
CA ASP A 9 35.20 -29.96 -6.95
C ASP A 9 33.89 -30.48 -6.32
N ARG A 10 33.99 -31.31 -5.27
CA ARG A 10 32.84 -31.72 -4.45
C ARG A 10 32.28 -30.54 -3.66
N LEU A 11 33.12 -29.81 -2.94
CA LEU A 11 32.71 -28.63 -2.16
C LEU A 11 32.01 -27.55 -3.05
N ARG A 12 32.53 -27.34 -4.25
CA ARG A 12 31.90 -26.42 -5.21
C ARG A 12 30.49 -26.86 -5.62
N ARG A 13 30.29 -28.15 -5.85
CA ARG A 13 28.97 -28.71 -6.19
C ARG A 13 28.03 -28.62 -5.01
N ASP A 14 28.50 -28.95 -3.81
CA ASP A 14 27.69 -28.88 -2.60
C ASP A 14 27.28 -27.42 -2.28
N ASN A 15 28.19 -26.44 -2.45
CA ASN A 15 27.87 -25.03 -2.29
C ASN A 15 26.86 -24.56 -3.34
N ALA A 16 27.00 -24.89 -4.61
CA ALA A 16 26.04 -24.52 -5.64
C ALA A 16 24.65 -25.11 -5.34
N ALA A 17 24.58 -26.37 -4.91
CA ALA A 17 23.30 -26.98 -4.52
C ALA A 17 22.67 -26.31 -3.28
N LEU A 18 23.46 -25.84 -2.32
CA LEU A 18 22.98 -25.08 -1.17
C LEU A 18 22.49 -23.68 -1.56
N GLU A 19 23.20 -23.00 -2.46
CA GLU A 19 22.79 -21.68 -2.98
C GLU A 19 21.45 -21.77 -3.72
N ASP A 20 21.26 -22.80 -4.57
CA ASP A 20 20.01 -23.05 -5.26
C ASP A 20 18.85 -23.35 -4.27
N GLU A 21 19.10 -24.16 -3.24
CA GLU A 21 18.11 -24.48 -2.22
C GLU A 21 17.73 -23.25 -1.38
N ILE A 22 18.71 -22.42 -1.02
CA ILE A 22 18.46 -21.15 -0.31
C ILE A 22 17.61 -20.22 -1.17
N ALA A 23 17.96 -20.04 -2.45
CA ALA A 23 17.20 -19.20 -3.37
C ALA A 23 15.75 -19.69 -3.52
N ARG A 24 15.56 -21.02 -3.64
CA ARG A 24 14.24 -21.62 -3.71
C ARG A 24 13.41 -21.33 -2.44
N ARG A 25 13.98 -21.55 -1.26
CA ARG A 25 13.30 -21.31 0.02
C ARG A 25 12.97 -19.85 0.25
N LEU A 26 13.87 -18.95 -0.13
CA LEU A 26 13.61 -17.50 -0.06
C LEU A 26 12.42 -17.11 -0.95
N HIS A 27 12.38 -17.63 -2.17
CA HIS A 27 11.26 -17.39 -3.09
C HIS A 27 9.93 -17.94 -2.54
N GLU A 28 9.93 -19.20 -2.05
CA GLU A 28 8.74 -19.79 -1.43
C GLU A 28 8.24 -18.97 -0.24
N ASN A 29 9.14 -18.51 0.63
CA ASN A 29 8.78 -17.65 1.75
C ASN A 29 8.20 -16.32 1.29
N GLN A 30 8.75 -15.69 0.25
CA GLN A 30 8.22 -14.45 -0.32
C GLN A 30 6.77 -14.65 -0.83
N VAL A 31 6.53 -15.73 -1.59
CA VAL A 31 5.19 -16.05 -2.10
C VAL A 31 4.20 -16.28 -0.95
N VAL A 32 4.59 -17.05 0.07
CA VAL A 32 3.73 -17.30 1.24
C VAL A 32 3.41 -15.99 1.96
N GLN A 33 4.38 -15.11 2.16
CA GLN A 33 4.14 -13.81 2.78
C GLN A 33 3.17 -12.94 1.97
N GLU A 34 3.38 -12.85 0.64
CA GLU A 34 2.48 -12.09 -0.23
C GLU A 34 1.04 -12.61 -0.20
N VAL A 35 0.87 -13.92 -0.32
CA VAL A 35 -0.45 -14.56 -0.27
C VAL A 35 -1.11 -14.32 1.09
N THR A 36 -0.36 -14.43 2.19
CA THR A 36 -0.88 -14.19 3.54
C THR A 36 -1.33 -12.74 3.73
N ILE A 37 -0.50 -11.77 3.31
CA ILE A 37 -0.85 -10.34 3.39
C ILE A 37 -2.12 -10.06 2.58
N ARG A 38 -2.20 -10.55 1.34
CA ARG A 38 -3.39 -10.37 0.50
C ARG A 38 -4.63 -11.05 1.07
N ALA A 39 -4.47 -12.23 1.67
CA ALA A 39 -5.60 -12.93 2.30
C ALA A 39 -6.15 -12.14 3.51
N LEU A 40 -5.25 -11.58 4.35
CA LEU A 40 -5.65 -10.74 5.48
C LEU A 40 -6.32 -9.44 5.02
N ALA A 41 -5.76 -8.78 4.01
CA ALA A 41 -6.32 -7.57 3.44
C ALA A 41 -7.71 -7.84 2.84
N ARG A 42 -7.86 -8.90 2.03
CA ARG A 42 -9.16 -9.32 1.48
C ARG A 42 -10.17 -9.69 2.57
N LEU A 43 -9.72 -10.31 3.66
CA LEU A 43 -10.61 -10.61 4.79
C LEU A 43 -11.14 -9.32 5.44
N ALA A 44 -10.31 -8.29 5.53
CA ALA A 44 -10.77 -6.98 6.00
C ALA A 44 -11.78 -6.36 5.03
N GLU A 45 -11.54 -6.43 3.72
CA GLU A 45 -12.47 -5.94 2.68
C GLU A 45 -13.78 -6.73 2.57
N THR A 46 -13.83 -8.02 2.96
CA THR A 46 -15.10 -8.77 2.93
C THR A 46 -16.19 -8.14 3.79
N ARG A 47 -15.81 -7.30 4.75
CA ARG A 47 -16.74 -6.53 5.58
C ARG A 47 -17.05 -5.13 5.00
N ASP A 48 -16.33 -4.71 3.98
CA ASP A 48 -16.56 -3.43 3.28
C ASP A 48 -17.10 -3.71 1.88
N ASN A 49 -17.83 -2.75 1.30
CA ASN A 49 -18.36 -2.86 -0.05
C ASN A 49 -17.32 -2.50 -1.14
N GLU A 50 -16.03 -2.60 -0.83
CA GLU A 50 -14.96 -2.38 -1.81
C GLU A 50 -14.76 -3.62 -2.69
N THR A 51 -14.44 -3.40 -3.96
CA THR A 51 -14.28 -4.49 -4.93
C THR A 51 -12.94 -5.21 -4.74
N GLY A 52 -12.93 -6.55 -4.83
CA GLY A 52 -11.78 -7.40 -4.53
C GLY A 52 -10.49 -7.12 -5.33
N ASN A 53 -10.53 -6.28 -6.35
CA ASN A 53 -9.36 -5.85 -7.12
C ASN A 53 -8.76 -4.52 -6.64
N HIS A 54 -9.40 -3.81 -5.70
CA HIS A 54 -8.88 -2.58 -5.10
C HIS A 54 -7.47 -2.78 -4.51
N ILE A 55 -7.28 -3.85 -3.72
CA ILE A 55 -5.96 -4.19 -3.13
C ILE A 55 -4.87 -4.34 -4.20
N LEU A 56 -5.19 -5.03 -5.31
CA LEU A 56 -4.21 -5.26 -6.38
C LEU A 56 -3.89 -3.96 -7.12
N ARG A 57 -4.91 -3.13 -7.38
CA ARG A 57 -4.72 -1.84 -8.04
C ARG A 57 -3.93 -0.88 -7.17
N THR A 58 -4.31 -0.68 -5.91
CA THR A 58 -3.61 0.25 -5.00
C THR A 58 -2.17 -0.17 -4.75
N GLN A 59 -1.89 -1.46 -4.60
CA GLN A 59 -0.53 -1.99 -4.52
C GLN A 59 0.28 -1.62 -5.78
N ALA A 60 -0.27 -1.87 -6.97
CA ALA A 60 0.42 -1.57 -8.23
C ALA A 60 0.58 -0.06 -8.47
N TYR A 61 -0.39 0.76 -8.06
CA TYR A 61 -0.26 2.22 -8.12
C TYR A 61 0.84 2.74 -7.21
N VAL A 62 0.90 2.26 -5.96
CA VAL A 62 1.94 2.64 -5.00
C VAL A 62 3.32 2.26 -5.52
N GLU A 63 3.49 1.04 -6.05
CA GLU A 63 4.75 0.57 -6.63
C GLU A 63 5.20 1.45 -7.81
N THR A 64 4.28 1.70 -8.75
CA THR A 64 4.56 2.52 -9.95
C THR A 64 4.88 3.96 -9.56
N LEU A 65 4.12 4.54 -8.63
CA LEU A 65 4.35 5.90 -8.15
C LEU A 65 5.69 6.02 -7.41
N ALA A 66 6.01 5.07 -6.53
CA ALA A 66 7.26 5.04 -5.78
C ALA A 66 8.46 4.89 -6.71
N TRP A 67 8.38 4.01 -7.73
CA TRP A 67 9.43 3.83 -8.72
C TRP A 67 9.68 5.11 -9.52
N ARG A 68 8.63 5.79 -9.99
CA ARG A 68 8.74 7.07 -10.70
C ARG A 68 9.26 8.18 -9.81
N ALA A 69 8.76 8.27 -8.57
CA ALA A 69 9.20 9.25 -7.59
C ALA A 69 10.68 9.04 -7.20
N GLY A 70 11.17 7.80 -7.18
CA GLY A 70 12.58 7.47 -6.95
C GLY A 70 13.54 8.06 -8.00
N GLN A 71 13.03 8.43 -9.19
CA GLN A 71 13.82 9.16 -10.19
C GLN A 71 13.88 10.68 -9.92
N HIS A 72 13.06 11.19 -9.00
CA HIS A 72 13.04 12.60 -8.64
C HIS A 72 14.05 12.85 -7.50
N ALA A 73 14.89 13.88 -7.64
CA ALA A 73 16.00 14.15 -6.71
C ALA A 73 15.57 14.25 -5.23
N ARG A 74 14.36 14.75 -4.95
CA ARG A 74 13.82 14.89 -3.60
C ARG A 74 13.56 13.54 -2.92
N PHE A 75 13.24 12.50 -3.67
CA PHE A 75 12.81 11.20 -3.13
C PHE A 75 13.83 10.07 -3.36
N ALA A 76 14.81 10.27 -4.24
CA ALA A 76 15.77 9.25 -4.66
C ALA A 76 16.52 8.59 -3.49
N ALA A 77 16.84 9.35 -2.43
CA ALA A 77 17.53 8.81 -1.26
C ALA A 77 16.64 7.94 -0.36
N ALA A 78 15.30 8.09 -0.46
CA ALA A 78 14.33 7.38 0.37
C ALA A 78 13.62 6.24 -0.39
N LEU A 79 13.73 6.21 -1.72
CA LEU A 79 13.04 5.26 -2.61
C LEU A 79 14.06 4.48 -3.44
N ASP A 80 14.91 3.67 -2.79
CA ASP A 80 15.67 2.63 -3.46
C ASP A 80 14.78 1.42 -3.78
N GLU A 81 15.28 0.46 -4.56
CA GLU A 81 14.53 -0.73 -4.95
C GLU A 81 13.99 -1.53 -3.77
N HIS A 82 14.75 -1.59 -2.67
CA HIS A 82 14.35 -2.29 -1.46
C HIS A 82 13.18 -1.59 -0.75
N ALA A 83 13.30 -0.29 -0.52
CA ALA A 83 12.23 0.52 0.09
C ALA A 83 10.95 0.48 -0.75
N ILE A 84 11.06 0.61 -2.08
CA ILE A 84 9.92 0.53 -3.01
C ILE A 84 9.20 -0.81 -2.86
N ALA A 85 9.93 -1.93 -2.87
CA ALA A 85 9.36 -3.25 -2.72
C ALA A 85 8.63 -3.43 -1.38
N LEU A 86 9.21 -2.91 -0.27
CA LEU A 86 8.59 -2.97 1.05
C LEU A 86 7.34 -2.09 1.15
N ILE A 87 7.37 -0.88 0.61
CA ILE A 87 6.22 0.04 0.58
C ILE A 87 5.07 -0.58 -0.23
N ALA A 88 5.35 -1.08 -1.43
CA ALA A 88 4.34 -1.74 -2.27
C ALA A 88 3.74 -2.98 -1.59
N LYS A 89 4.56 -3.80 -0.92
CA LYS A 89 4.10 -4.96 -0.14
C LYS A 89 3.22 -4.57 1.04
N SER A 90 3.41 -3.38 1.59
CA SER A 90 2.68 -2.87 2.76
C SER A 90 1.33 -2.23 2.40
N ALA A 91 1.19 -1.72 1.17
CA ALA A 91 0.00 -1.01 0.71
C ALA A 91 -1.33 -1.76 0.93
N PRO A 92 -1.43 -3.10 0.73
CA PRO A 92 -2.64 -3.86 1.00
C PRO A 92 -3.19 -3.73 2.43
N LEU A 93 -2.36 -3.36 3.41
CA LEU A 93 -2.74 -3.30 4.81
C LEU A 93 -3.27 -1.93 5.26
N HIS A 94 -3.41 -0.94 4.36
CA HIS A 94 -3.81 0.42 4.72
C HIS A 94 -5.13 0.46 5.52
N ASP A 95 -6.08 -0.36 5.14
CA ASP A 95 -7.42 -0.41 5.68
C ASP A 95 -7.70 -1.60 6.62
N ILE A 96 -6.65 -2.31 7.07
CA ILE A 96 -6.81 -3.50 7.95
C ILE A 96 -7.61 -3.19 9.21
N GLY A 97 -7.58 -1.97 9.70
CA GLY A 97 -8.32 -1.53 10.88
C GLY A 97 -9.83 -1.41 10.70
N LYS A 98 -10.36 -1.45 9.47
CA LYS A 98 -11.81 -1.50 9.20
C LYS A 98 -12.48 -2.71 9.85
N VAL A 99 -11.72 -3.77 10.13
CA VAL A 99 -12.20 -4.94 10.91
C VAL A 99 -12.70 -4.54 12.29
N GLY A 100 -12.14 -3.49 12.90
CA GLY A 100 -12.54 -2.98 14.22
C GLY A 100 -13.73 -2.01 14.20
N ILE A 101 -14.23 -1.61 13.03
CA ILE A 101 -15.35 -0.68 12.91
C ILE A 101 -16.68 -1.44 13.06
N PRO A 102 -17.64 -0.94 13.86
CA PRO A 102 -18.96 -1.54 14.02
C PRO A 102 -19.72 -1.61 12.68
N ASP A 103 -20.41 -2.72 12.41
CA ASP A 103 -21.18 -2.92 11.18
C ASP A 103 -22.22 -1.82 10.93
N ALA A 104 -22.84 -1.30 11.99
CA ALA A 104 -23.79 -0.21 11.90
C ALA A 104 -23.22 1.07 11.28
N VAL A 105 -21.90 1.27 11.35
CA VAL A 105 -21.17 2.38 10.75
C VAL A 105 -20.58 1.96 9.41
N LEU A 106 -19.84 0.84 9.38
CA LEU A 106 -19.13 0.38 8.19
C LEU A 106 -20.07 0.07 7.02
N LEU A 107 -21.18 -0.61 7.30
CA LEU A 107 -22.17 -1.07 6.29
C LEU A 107 -23.38 -0.15 6.17
N LYS A 108 -23.34 1.05 6.72
CA LYS A 108 -24.47 1.95 6.70
C LYS A 108 -24.88 2.28 5.27
N PRO A 109 -26.15 2.02 4.88
CA PRO A 109 -26.66 2.39 3.56
C PRO A 109 -26.97 3.89 3.52
N GLY A 110 -25.96 4.76 3.38
CA GLY A 110 -26.13 6.20 3.32
C GLY A 110 -24.94 6.98 3.87
N LYS A 111 -25.08 8.29 3.94
CA LYS A 111 -24.02 9.14 4.50
C LYS A 111 -23.91 8.91 6.01
N LEU A 112 -22.70 8.88 6.51
CA LEU A 112 -22.41 8.83 7.94
C LEU A 112 -22.79 10.16 8.59
N THR A 113 -23.30 10.11 9.83
CA THR A 113 -23.43 11.31 10.67
C THR A 113 -22.03 11.79 11.11
N PRO A 114 -21.90 13.02 11.63
CA PRO A 114 -20.62 13.48 12.16
C PRO A 114 -20.04 12.52 13.23
N GLU A 115 -20.86 11.99 14.12
CA GLU A 115 -20.45 11.06 15.17
C GLU A 115 -20.00 9.71 14.60
N GLU A 116 -20.72 9.18 13.63
CA GLU A 116 -20.35 7.94 12.92
C GLU A 116 -19.07 8.14 12.10
N TRP A 117 -18.87 9.33 11.55
CA TRP A 117 -17.63 9.67 10.84
C TRP A 117 -16.43 9.67 11.79
N GLU A 118 -16.58 10.18 13.02
CA GLU A 118 -15.52 10.08 14.03
C GLU A 118 -15.18 8.62 14.35
N VAL A 119 -16.20 7.74 14.44
CA VAL A 119 -15.97 6.30 14.60
C VAL A 119 -15.25 5.71 13.38
N MET A 120 -15.68 6.04 12.16
CA MET A 120 -15.05 5.54 10.93
C MET A 120 -13.56 5.92 10.88
N LYS A 121 -13.19 7.14 11.22
CA LYS A 121 -11.79 7.61 11.21
C LYS A 121 -10.87 6.78 12.14
N THR A 122 -11.44 6.10 13.14
CA THR A 122 -10.62 5.29 14.07
C THR A 122 -9.96 4.09 13.41
N HIS A 123 -10.41 3.65 12.20
CA HIS A 123 -9.79 2.50 11.52
C HIS A 123 -8.28 2.70 11.29
N ALA A 124 -7.85 3.93 10.99
CA ALA A 124 -6.43 4.22 10.78
C ALA A 124 -5.59 3.87 12.02
N ARG A 125 -6.04 4.30 13.19
CA ARG A 125 -5.35 3.98 14.46
C ARG A 125 -5.51 2.52 14.85
N LEU A 126 -6.69 1.94 14.70
CA LEU A 126 -6.94 0.52 15.00
C LEU A 126 -6.04 -0.39 14.16
N GLY A 127 -5.86 -0.08 12.88
CA GLY A 127 -4.96 -0.82 12.00
C GLY A 127 -3.50 -0.70 12.42
N ALA A 128 -3.04 0.52 12.68
CA ALA A 128 -1.68 0.80 13.13
C ALA A 128 -1.38 0.10 14.47
N ASP A 129 -2.29 0.19 15.45
CA ASP A 129 -2.14 -0.46 16.76
C ASP A 129 -2.07 -1.99 16.65
N ALA A 130 -2.87 -2.59 15.76
CA ALA A 130 -2.84 -4.03 15.51
C ALA A 130 -1.48 -4.46 14.92
N ILE A 131 -0.94 -3.69 13.98
CA ILE A 131 0.38 -3.95 13.38
C ILE A 131 1.48 -3.76 14.42
N ALA A 132 1.42 -2.70 15.25
CA ALA A 132 2.42 -2.44 16.29
C ALA A 132 2.49 -3.60 17.29
N ARG A 133 1.34 -4.10 17.79
CA ARG A 133 1.29 -5.25 18.69
C ARG A 133 1.89 -6.51 18.07
N ALA A 134 1.62 -6.78 16.79
CA ALA A 134 2.19 -7.93 16.11
C ALA A 134 3.74 -7.84 16.01
N VAL A 135 4.30 -6.64 15.88
CA VAL A 135 5.75 -6.42 15.92
C VAL A 135 6.32 -6.63 17.31
N GLU A 136 5.65 -6.12 18.35
CA GLU A 136 6.04 -6.30 19.75
C GLU A 136 6.11 -7.79 20.13
N ASP A 137 5.13 -8.60 19.70
CA ASP A 137 5.07 -10.03 19.96
C ASP A 137 6.26 -10.81 19.37
N THR A 138 6.82 -10.33 18.27
CA THR A 138 7.97 -11.01 17.62
C THR A 138 9.32 -10.69 18.27
N HIS A 139 9.41 -9.61 19.06
CA HIS A 139 10.64 -9.07 19.62
C HIS A 139 11.76 -8.80 18.58
N GLN A 140 11.38 -8.71 17.30
CA GLN A 140 12.30 -8.43 16.19
C GLN A 140 11.71 -7.36 15.27
N PRO A 141 12.52 -6.41 14.81
CA PRO A 141 12.07 -5.43 13.84
C PRO A 141 11.77 -6.14 12.50
N VAL A 142 10.56 -5.93 12.00
CA VAL A 142 10.13 -6.40 10.69
C VAL A 142 9.91 -5.18 9.82
N GLU A 143 10.84 -4.92 8.93
CA GLU A 143 10.96 -3.65 8.21
C GLU A 143 9.70 -3.30 7.41
N PHE A 144 9.09 -4.30 6.71
CA PHE A 144 7.87 -4.04 5.96
C PHE A 144 6.69 -3.64 6.88
N LEU A 145 6.63 -4.14 8.14
CA LEU A 145 5.58 -3.75 9.08
C LEU A 145 5.73 -2.32 9.55
N ALA A 146 6.93 -1.75 9.54
CA ALA A 146 7.13 -0.33 9.81
C ALA A 146 6.45 0.54 8.73
N TYR A 147 6.60 0.17 7.45
CA TYR A 147 5.87 0.85 6.37
C TYR A 147 4.36 0.60 6.43
N ALA A 148 3.93 -0.63 6.75
CA ALA A 148 2.52 -0.95 6.91
C ALA A 148 1.86 -0.13 8.03
N HIS A 149 2.55 0.04 9.16
CA HIS A 149 2.11 0.89 10.27
C HIS A 149 1.97 2.36 9.83
N GLN A 150 2.99 2.91 9.16
CA GLN A 150 2.96 4.29 8.64
C GLN A 150 1.79 4.50 7.66
N ILE A 151 1.58 3.57 6.76
CA ILE A 151 0.50 3.61 5.77
C ILE A 151 -0.85 3.51 6.47
N ALA A 152 -1.07 2.51 7.32
CA ALA A 152 -2.34 2.32 8.02
C ALA A 152 -2.71 3.54 8.87
N LEU A 153 -1.75 4.14 9.57
CA LEU A 153 -1.99 5.27 10.45
C LEU A 153 -2.25 6.57 9.69
N HIS A 154 -1.50 6.83 8.60
CA HIS A 154 -1.38 8.18 8.05
C HIS A 154 -1.85 8.33 6.59
N HIS A 155 -2.42 7.30 5.94
CA HIS A 155 -2.85 7.43 4.54
C HIS A 155 -4.02 8.41 4.32
N HIS A 156 -4.70 8.82 5.39
CA HIS A 156 -5.73 9.84 5.38
C HIS A 156 -5.25 11.22 5.86
N GLU A 157 -3.95 11.37 6.13
CA GLU A 157 -3.39 12.69 6.35
C GLU A 157 -3.37 13.50 5.04
N ARG A 158 -3.47 14.79 5.17
CA ARG A 158 -3.50 15.72 4.04
C ARG A 158 -2.28 16.64 4.11
N TRP A 159 -1.74 16.96 2.96
CA TRP A 159 -0.57 17.84 2.88
C TRP A 159 -0.76 19.17 3.61
N ASP A 160 -1.98 19.71 3.60
CA ASP A 160 -2.37 20.97 4.27
C ASP A 160 -2.59 20.81 5.79
N GLY A 161 -2.48 19.61 6.36
CA GLY A 161 -2.74 19.32 7.77
C GLY A 161 -4.22 19.16 8.14
N GLY A 162 -5.13 19.20 7.15
CA GLY A 162 -6.57 19.01 7.36
C GLY A 162 -6.99 17.54 7.40
N GLY A 163 -6.04 16.60 7.46
CA GLY A 163 -6.27 15.16 7.50
C GLY A 163 -6.47 14.58 8.89
N TYR A 164 -6.41 13.29 9.01
CA TYR A 164 -6.53 12.54 10.27
C TYR A 164 -5.63 11.30 10.25
N PRO A 165 -5.27 10.70 11.43
CA PRO A 165 -5.77 10.98 12.77
C PRO A 165 -4.98 12.06 13.55
N ASP A 166 -3.76 12.40 13.12
CA ASP A 166 -2.84 13.24 13.89
C ASP A 166 -2.75 14.69 13.36
N GLY A 167 -3.35 14.98 12.18
CA GLY A 167 -3.32 16.29 11.54
C GLY A 167 -1.91 16.69 11.09
N LEU A 168 -1.11 15.72 10.64
CA LEU A 168 0.23 15.95 10.13
C LEU A 168 0.18 16.77 8.84
N ALA A 169 1.15 17.66 8.64
CA ALA A 169 1.23 18.50 7.46
C ALA A 169 2.59 18.36 6.74
N GLY A 170 2.55 18.47 5.41
CA GLY A 170 3.74 18.49 4.59
C GLY A 170 4.62 17.25 4.77
N GLU A 171 5.89 17.44 4.96
CA GLU A 171 6.89 16.37 5.11
C GLU A 171 6.82 15.63 6.46
N ALA A 172 6.03 16.12 7.43
CA ALA A 172 5.77 15.38 8.65
C ALA A 172 4.93 14.10 8.37
N ILE A 173 4.19 14.07 7.26
CA ILE A 173 3.49 12.86 6.80
C ILE A 173 4.52 11.88 6.24
N PRO A 174 4.59 10.62 6.71
CA PRO A 174 5.51 9.62 6.17
C PRO A 174 5.35 9.46 4.65
N LEU A 175 6.47 9.32 3.94
CA LEU A 175 6.47 9.22 2.46
C LEU A 175 5.57 8.08 1.96
N ALA A 176 5.63 6.92 2.62
CA ALA A 176 4.80 5.76 2.25
C ALA A 176 3.30 6.08 2.36
N ALA A 177 2.88 6.86 3.37
CA ALA A 177 1.50 7.29 3.52
C ALA A 177 1.08 8.32 2.46
N ARG A 178 1.98 9.25 2.08
CA ARG A 178 1.72 10.20 0.96
C ARG A 178 1.54 9.48 -0.38
N LEU A 179 2.33 8.43 -0.64
CA LEU A 179 2.18 7.58 -1.83
C LEU A 179 0.84 6.85 -1.81
N MET A 180 0.48 6.27 -0.65
CA MET A 180 -0.78 5.54 -0.50
C MET A 180 -2.00 6.46 -0.67
N ALA A 181 -1.98 7.67 -0.11
CA ALA A 181 -3.07 8.63 -0.24
C ALA A 181 -3.40 8.96 -1.70
N LEU A 182 -2.39 9.12 -2.56
CA LEU A 182 -2.59 9.32 -4.00
C LEU A 182 -3.22 8.10 -4.67
N ALA A 183 -2.70 6.90 -4.37
CA ALA A 183 -3.16 5.64 -4.94
C ALA A 183 -4.62 5.34 -4.55
N ASP A 184 -4.95 5.50 -3.26
CA ASP A 184 -6.27 5.21 -2.72
C ASP A 184 -7.32 6.18 -3.26
N VAL A 185 -7.04 7.49 -3.25
CA VAL A 185 -7.98 8.49 -3.78
C VAL A 185 -8.20 8.29 -5.28
N PHE A 186 -7.16 7.98 -6.06
CA PHE A 186 -7.32 7.70 -7.49
C PHE A 186 -8.22 6.50 -7.70
N ASP A 187 -7.96 5.39 -7.02
CA ASP A 187 -8.80 4.18 -7.11
C ASP A 187 -10.24 4.47 -6.70
N ALA A 188 -10.45 5.17 -5.59
CA ALA A 188 -11.77 5.56 -5.11
C ALA A 188 -12.57 6.43 -6.09
N LEU A 189 -11.89 7.26 -6.90
CA LEU A 189 -12.55 8.10 -7.89
C LEU A 189 -12.99 7.31 -9.12
N ILE A 190 -12.16 6.38 -9.59
CA ILE A 190 -12.42 5.61 -10.83
C ILE A 190 -13.22 4.33 -10.58
N SER A 191 -13.33 3.87 -9.34
CA SER A 191 -14.08 2.67 -8.97
C SER A 191 -15.54 2.98 -8.67
N ARG A 192 -16.41 2.01 -8.98
CA ARG A 192 -17.83 2.07 -8.66
C ARG A 192 -18.00 1.86 -7.15
N ARG A 193 -18.71 2.76 -6.49
CA ARG A 193 -19.10 2.62 -5.08
C ARG A 193 -20.62 2.63 -4.97
N VAL A 194 -21.15 2.10 -3.86
CA VAL A 194 -22.60 1.95 -3.61
C VAL A 194 -23.39 3.25 -3.91
N TYR A 195 -22.77 4.41 -3.69
CA TYR A 195 -23.40 5.73 -3.83
C TYR A 195 -22.87 6.55 -5.00
N LYS A 196 -21.91 6.03 -5.79
CA LYS A 196 -21.26 6.79 -6.86
C LYS A 196 -20.87 5.87 -8.02
N GLY A 197 -21.32 6.22 -9.24
CA GLY A 197 -20.84 5.57 -10.44
C GLY A 197 -19.33 5.77 -10.63
N ALA A 198 -18.68 4.83 -11.32
CA ALA A 198 -17.28 4.98 -11.73
C ALA A 198 -17.11 6.28 -12.53
N MET A 199 -16.02 7.00 -12.26
CA MET A 199 -15.66 8.21 -12.96
C MET A 199 -14.67 7.90 -14.07
N ALA A 200 -14.72 8.62 -15.19
CA ALA A 200 -13.68 8.50 -16.21
C ALA A 200 -12.31 8.90 -15.63
N PRO A 201 -11.23 8.18 -15.95
CA PRO A 201 -9.90 8.48 -15.41
C PRO A 201 -9.47 9.94 -15.61
N GLU A 202 -9.81 10.56 -16.74
CA GLU A 202 -9.49 11.96 -17.05
C GLU A 202 -10.20 12.94 -16.11
N GLN A 203 -11.41 12.61 -15.67
CA GLN A 203 -12.14 13.41 -14.68
C GLN A 203 -11.50 13.28 -13.30
N ALA A 204 -11.10 12.05 -12.93
CA ALA A 204 -10.36 11.82 -11.69
C ALA A 204 -9.02 12.58 -11.68
N ARG A 205 -8.29 12.56 -12.79
CA ARG A 205 -7.06 13.34 -12.99
C ARG A 205 -7.27 14.83 -12.74
N ALA A 206 -8.33 15.42 -13.30
CA ALA A 206 -8.61 16.85 -13.14
C ALA A 206 -8.92 17.17 -11.66
N ILE A 207 -9.76 16.38 -10.99
CA ILE A 207 -10.08 16.54 -9.57
C ILE A 207 -8.84 16.45 -8.69
N MET A 208 -7.96 15.46 -8.95
CA MET A 208 -6.72 15.30 -8.18
C MET A 208 -5.76 16.46 -8.41
N ALA A 209 -5.66 16.97 -9.64
CA ALA A 209 -4.81 18.12 -9.96
C ALA A 209 -5.20 19.39 -9.18
N GLU A 210 -6.49 19.61 -8.93
CA GLU A 210 -7.00 20.72 -8.10
C GLU A 210 -6.61 20.60 -6.61
N GLN A 211 -6.22 19.40 -6.17
CA GLN A 211 -5.82 19.11 -4.78
C GLN A 211 -4.30 19.23 -4.55
N ARG A 212 -3.56 19.77 -5.52
CA ARG A 212 -2.12 19.98 -5.44
C ARG A 212 -1.75 20.89 -4.28
N GLY A 213 -0.93 20.41 -3.35
CA GLY A 213 -0.52 21.19 -2.16
C GLY A 213 -1.60 21.35 -1.08
N ALA A 214 -2.82 20.82 -1.32
CA ALA A 214 -3.89 20.74 -0.33
C ALA A 214 -4.01 19.31 0.21
N HIS A 215 -4.54 18.41 -0.58
CA HIS A 215 -4.62 17.00 -0.16
C HIS A 215 -3.27 16.30 -0.39
N PHE A 216 -2.63 16.52 -1.54
CA PHE A 216 -1.47 15.77 -1.97
C PHE A 216 -0.17 16.56 -1.91
N ASP A 217 0.93 15.85 -1.63
CA ASP A 217 2.29 16.35 -1.85
C ASP A 217 2.41 16.84 -3.31
N PRO A 218 2.76 18.13 -3.53
CA PRO A 218 2.78 18.70 -4.87
C PRO A 218 3.72 17.98 -5.84
N ASP A 219 4.90 17.52 -5.36
CA ASP A 219 5.87 16.87 -6.22
C ASP A 219 5.46 15.42 -6.54
N LEU A 220 4.86 14.69 -5.57
CA LEU A 220 4.32 13.36 -5.83
C LEU A 220 3.12 13.40 -6.78
N LEU A 221 2.26 14.41 -6.66
CA LEU A 221 1.15 14.59 -7.58
C LEU A 221 1.66 14.91 -9.00
N ASP A 222 2.69 15.75 -9.13
CA ASP A 222 3.30 16.05 -10.44
C ASP A 222 3.89 14.79 -11.09
N VAL A 223 4.54 13.91 -10.29
CA VAL A 223 5.02 12.60 -10.76
C VAL A 223 3.86 11.70 -11.20
N PHE A 224 2.77 11.64 -10.44
CA PHE A 224 1.57 10.91 -10.80
C PHE A 224 0.96 11.40 -12.10
N LEU A 225 0.80 12.72 -12.27
CA LEU A 225 0.22 13.33 -13.47
C LEU A 225 1.09 13.11 -14.71
N ALA A 226 2.42 13.12 -14.56
CA ALA A 226 3.36 12.83 -15.62
C ALA A 226 3.34 11.35 -16.07
N GLY A 227 2.99 10.44 -15.17
CA GLY A 227 2.89 9.00 -15.45
C GLY A 227 1.46 8.48 -15.62
N PHE A 228 0.47 9.34 -15.82
CA PHE A 228 -0.95 9.02 -15.73
C PHE A 228 -1.39 7.82 -16.57
N ASP A 229 -0.81 7.61 -17.73
CA ASP A 229 -1.15 6.51 -18.64
C ASP A 229 -0.83 5.13 -18.01
N ASP A 230 0.23 5.03 -17.19
CA ASP A 230 0.57 3.79 -16.49
C ASP A 230 -0.50 3.44 -15.45
N PHE A 231 -1.04 4.44 -14.75
CA PHE A 231 -2.11 4.23 -13.78
C PHE A 231 -3.40 3.81 -14.47
N CYS A 232 -3.72 4.37 -15.63
CA CYS A 232 -4.84 3.91 -16.44
C CYS A 232 -4.66 2.45 -16.92
N ALA A 233 -3.44 2.08 -17.32
CA ALA A 233 -3.13 0.70 -17.73
C ALA A 233 -3.28 -0.28 -16.57
N ILE A 234 -2.88 0.09 -15.34
CA ILE A 234 -3.09 -0.72 -14.13
C ILE A 234 -4.58 -0.89 -13.85
N ALA A 235 -5.39 0.18 -13.93
CA ALA A 235 -6.83 0.10 -13.76
C ALA A 235 -7.48 -0.89 -14.75
N GLN A 236 -7.06 -0.87 -16.00
CA GLN A 236 -7.53 -1.79 -17.05
C GLN A 236 -7.08 -3.23 -16.82
N ARG A 237 -5.88 -3.43 -16.25
CA ARG A 237 -5.33 -4.76 -15.96
C ARG A 237 -6.09 -5.48 -14.84
N TYR A 238 -6.62 -4.72 -13.89
CA TYR A 238 -7.36 -5.24 -12.74
C TYR A 238 -8.78 -4.65 -12.72
N PRO A 239 -9.64 -5.05 -13.69
CA PRO A 239 -10.99 -4.52 -13.77
C PRO A 239 -11.79 -4.86 -12.51
N GLU A 240 -12.85 -4.10 -12.26
CA GLU A 240 -13.83 -4.47 -11.24
C GLU A 240 -14.47 -5.82 -11.60
N ASP A 241 -14.69 -6.66 -10.57
CA ASP A 241 -15.41 -7.90 -10.78
C ASP A 241 -16.82 -7.56 -11.29
N ALA A 242 -17.23 -8.21 -12.36
CA ALA A 242 -18.59 -8.06 -12.88
C ALA A 242 -19.59 -8.53 -11.81
N ALA A 243 -20.40 -7.61 -11.31
CA ALA A 243 -21.44 -7.89 -10.30
C ALA A 243 -22.54 -8.80 -10.84
#